data_292ae4b8775670868df970d71e9d2e10
#
_entry.id   292ae4b8775670868df970d71e9d2e10
#
_cell.length_a   1.000
_cell.length_b   1.000
_cell.length_c   1.000
_cell.angle_alpha   90.00
_cell.angle_beta   90.00
_cell.angle_gamma   90.00
#
_symmetry.space_group_name_H-M   'P 1'
#
loop_
_entity.id
_entity.type
_entity.pdbx_description
1 polymer ?
#
loop_
_entity_poly.entity_id
_entity_poly.type
_entity_poly.pdbx_seq_one_letter_code
_entity_poly.pdbx_strand_id
1 'polypeptide(L)'
;MVFFQMILLLGYWYADFVVRKLSKRAQAIFHSVVVVISLIWLPIIASDTWKPAADTEPSTRILLLLLVTVGLPYLLLSTTGPLVQAWFARCYPNAKVYRLFALSNFASLISLLAYPPLIEPHIDMHSQAWLWSGIYMVYAVLIVVSAWHSNRHEVVQEMPHSANHDSVSNSHKDIANSVHAAAENKAPTKQDYTLWLLLATLGSLLLLSFTNHITQNIASVPFLWIVPLVLYLVTFILVFDVGSSRGKSGWYSRPLFMPVLFGLLLITTYGMFDGYASTMNIYLALPLFCVLLFVACMFCHGELAALRPSAQYITQFYLCLSIGGAAGGLMVGLVAPVVFNSFVELPLALISCGLLASYVLWKAPTAGTSSQRNSSLILLSLVLTAAMGWLLWKESISSEETLLQHRDFYGTLRVSESDNKMAPDSYRDLYHGVISHGWEHTNESLRSKPVSYFGPGTGIARTITYYQQEEPSIRVGIIGLGIGILTSYGRENDSFRIYELVPAVIDIAKKYFWYLSGSKSKIDYFVGDGRLSLEREPSNQFHMLSVDAFSSDSIPMHLITVEALRGYKLSLIHI
;
A
#
# COMPACT_ATOMS: atom_id res chain seq x y z
N MET A 1 -0.26 -5.79 3.55
CA MET A 1 0.50 -5.69 2.28
C MET A 1 1.74 -6.56 2.28
N VAL A 2 2.69 -6.37 3.20
CA VAL A 2 3.98 -7.12 3.26
C VAL A 2 3.78 -8.63 3.23
N PHE A 3 2.85 -9.19 4.03
CA PHE A 3 2.54 -10.62 4.02
C PHE A 3 2.22 -11.14 2.61
N PHE A 4 1.29 -10.51 1.92
CA PHE A 4 0.84 -10.94 0.58
C PHE A 4 1.96 -10.85 -0.46
N GLN A 5 2.82 -9.83 -0.38
CA GLN A 5 3.98 -9.70 -1.28
C GLN A 5 5.03 -10.77 -1.00
N MET A 6 5.27 -11.12 0.26
CA MET A 6 6.21 -12.20 0.62
C MET A 6 5.70 -13.57 0.20
N ILE A 7 4.41 -13.86 0.38
CA ILE A 7 3.82 -15.12 -0.09
C ILE A 7 3.78 -15.17 -1.63
N LEU A 8 3.51 -14.06 -2.31
CA LEU A 8 3.61 -13.96 -3.77
C LEU A 8 5.03 -14.27 -4.25
N LEU A 9 6.05 -13.73 -3.60
CA LEU A 9 7.45 -14.01 -3.88
C LEU A 9 7.77 -15.50 -3.70
N LEU A 10 7.34 -16.11 -2.59
CA LEU A 10 7.50 -17.53 -2.34
C LEU A 10 6.79 -18.39 -3.39
N GLY A 11 5.60 -17.98 -3.84
CA GLY A 11 4.85 -18.66 -4.90
C GLY A 11 5.57 -18.58 -6.25
N TYR A 12 6.17 -17.46 -6.60
CA TYR A 12 6.92 -17.31 -7.84
C TYR A 12 8.25 -18.05 -7.78
N TRP A 13 8.92 -18.06 -6.63
CA TRP A 13 10.10 -18.92 -6.39
C TRP A 13 9.75 -20.40 -6.52
N TYR A 14 8.64 -20.86 -5.90
CA TYR A 14 8.13 -22.21 -6.06
C TYR A 14 7.87 -22.55 -7.54
N ALA A 15 7.25 -21.65 -8.29
CA ALA A 15 6.97 -21.87 -9.70
C ALA A 15 8.26 -22.02 -10.53
N ASP A 16 9.25 -21.14 -10.31
CA ASP A 16 10.56 -21.23 -10.97
C ASP A 16 11.29 -22.54 -10.61
N PHE A 17 11.29 -22.91 -9.32
CA PHE A 17 11.86 -24.16 -8.85
C PHE A 17 11.21 -25.37 -9.53
N VAL A 18 9.87 -25.45 -9.53
CA VAL A 18 9.11 -26.56 -10.12
C VAL A 18 9.39 -26.68 -11.61
N VAL A 19 9.36 -25.57 -12.36
CA VAL A 19 9.54 -25.57 -13.81
C VAL A 19 10.98 -25.95 -14.20
N ARG A 20 12.00 -25.49 -13.45
CA ARG A 20 13.41 -25.65 -13.81
C ARG A 20 14.06 -26.93 -13.26
N LYS A 21 13.61 -27.42 -12.12
CA LYS A 21 14.26 -28.52 -11.41
C LYS A 21 13.53 -29.86 -11.52
N LEU A 22 12.23 -29.85 -11.80
CA LEU A 22 11.44 -31.07 -11.88
C LEU A 22 11.11 -31.47 -13.31
N SER A 23 11.09 -32.80 -13.58
CA SER A 23 10.58 -33.33 -14.84
C SER A 23 9.07 -33.03 -15.00
N LYS A 24 8.54 -33.01 -16.24
CA LYS A 24 7.12 -32.72 -16.52
C LYS A 24 6.17 -33.55 -15.63
N ARG A 25 6.45 -34.86 -15.50
CA ARG A 25 5.65 -35.77 -14.67
C ARG A 25 5.75 -35.42 -13.17
N ALA A 26 6.96 -35.13 -12.70
CA ALA A 26 7.18 -34.72 -11.31
C ALA A 26 6.52 -33.38 -10.98
N GLN A 27 6.49 -32.40 -11.92
CA GLN A 27 5.75 -31.15 -11.78
C GLN A 27 4.27 -31.41 -11.51
N ALA A 28 3.61 -32.25 -12.35
CA ALA A 28 2.19 -32.56 -12.21
C ALA A 28 1.87 -33.26 -10.87
N ILE A 29 2.67 -34.26 -10.50
CA ILE A 29 2.47 -35.01 -9.24
C ILE A 29 2.69 -34.08 -8.04
N PHE A 30 3.85 -33.42 -7.97
CA PHE A 30 4.22 -32.59 -6.83
C PHE A 30 3.21 -31.45 -6.60
N HIS A 31 2.87 -30.74 -7.66
CA HIS A 31 1.89 -29.64 -7.56
C HIS A 31 0.51 -30.14 -7.17
N SER A 32 0.04 -31.27 -7.73
CA SER A 32 -1.24 -31.87 -7.35
C SER A 32 -1.29 -32.28 -5.88
N VAL A 33 -0.22 -32.86 -5.34
CA VAL A 33 -0.14 -33.24 -3.92
C VAL A 33 -0.25 -32.00 -3.03
N VAL A 34 0.51 -30.95 -3.34
CA VAL A 34 0.47 -29.71 -2.52
C VAL A 34 -0.91 -29.04 -2.61
N VAL A 35 -1.56 -29.04 -3.79
CA VAL A 35 -2.93 -28.53 -3.96
C VAL A 35 -3.93 -29.34 -3.12
N VAL A 36 -3.84 -30.69 -3.11
CA VAL A 36 -4.74 -31.53 -2.29
C VAL A 36 -4.52 -31.27 -0.80
N ILE A 37 -3.26 -31.14 -0.36
CA ILE A 37 -2.96 -30.81 1.04
C ILE A 37 -3.57 -29.47 1.43
N SER A 38 -3.57 -28.46 0.54
CA SER A 38 -4.13 -27.14 0.84
C SER A 38 -5.63 -27.14 1.11
N LEU A 39 -6.37 -28.15 0.64
CA LEU A 39 -7.80 -28.26 0.91
C LEU A 39 -8.12 -28.49 2.40
N ILE A 40 -7.14 -28.94 3.21
CA ILE A 40 -7.30 -29.12 4.66
C ILE A 40 -7.54 -27.76 5.36
N TRP A 41 -7.10 -26.66 4.75
CA TRP A 41 -7.26 -25.29 5.30
C TRP A 41 -8.65 -24.70 5.07
N LEU A 42 -9.56 -25.39 4.36
CA LEU A 42 -10.91 -24.92 4.10
C LEU A 42 -11.89 -25.35 5.19
N PRO A 43 -12.90 -24.52 5.54
CA PRO A 43 -13.09 -23.15 5.12
C PRO A 43 -12.12 -22.19 5.82
N ILE A 44 -11.77 -21.08 5.15
CA ILE A 44 -10.88 -20.06 5.71
C ILE A 44 -11.69 -19.20 6.67
N ILE A 45 -11.73 -19.60 7.93
CA ILE A 45 -12.40 -18.89 9.02
C ILE A 45 -11.42 -18.77 10.19
N ALA A 46 -11.17 -17.54 10.62
CA ALA A 46 -10.38 -17.30 11.83
C ALA A 46 -11.22 -17.59 13.08
N SER A 47 -10.68 -18.36 14.02
CA SER A 47 -11.33 -18.59 15.31
C SER A 47 -11.19 -17.37 16.24
N ASP A 48 -12.11 -17.22 17.21
CA ASP A 48 -12.09 -16.13 18.18
C ASP A 48 -10.81 -16.10 19.05
N THR A 49 -10.09 -17.22 19.14
CA THR A 49 -8.82 -17.33 19.87
C THR A 49 -7.70 -16.44 19.30
N TRP A 50 -7.86 -15.95 18.06
CA TRP A 50 -6.90 -15.06 17.42
C TRP A 50 -7.09 -13.59 17.76
N LYS A 51 -8.19 -13.21 18.45
CA LYS A 51 -8.38 -11.83 18.90
C LYS A 51 -7.20 -11.41 19.80
N PRO A 52 -6.50 -10.29 19.51
CA PRO A 52 -5.34 -9.85 20.28
C PRO A 52 -5.73 -9.47 21.70
N ALA A 53 -4.83 -9.62 22.67
CA ALA A 53 -4.94 -8.95 23.96
C ALA A 53 -4.75 -7.43 23.74
N ALA A 54 -5.34 -6.61 24.60
CA ALA A 54 -5.36 -5.16 24.41
C ALA A 54 -3.96 -4.49 24.43
N ASP A 55 -2.99 -5.14 25.08
CA ASP A 55 -1.62 -4.67 25.35
C ASP A 55 -0.54 -5.30 24.45
N THR A 56 -0.91 -6.17 23.48
CA THR A 56 0.06 -6.86 22.63
C THR A 56 0.24 -6.16 21.30
N GLU A 57 1.48 -6.09 20.82
CA GLU A 57 1.79 -5.60 19.48
C GLU A 57 1.10 -6.46 18.41
N PRO A 58 0.22 -5.86 17.59
CA PRO A 58 -0.66 -6.63 16.70
C PRO A 58 0.05 -7.23 15.50
N SER A 59 1.17 -6.66 15.06
CA SER A 59 1.82 -6.99 13.78
C SER A 59 2.20 -8.46 13.66
N THR A 60 2.89 -9.01 14.66
CA THR A 60 3.32 -10.42 14.65
C THR A 60 2.13 -11.36 14.67
N ARG A 61 1.10 -11.05 15.45
CA ARG A 61 -0.10 -11.88 15.57
C ARG A 61 -0.93 -11.90 14.29
N ILE A 62 -1.04 -10.74 13.62
CA ILE A 62 -1.69 -10.63 12.30
C ILE A 62 -0.93 -11.46 11.27
N LEU A 63 0.40 -11.39 11.23
CA LEU A 63 1.20 -12.17 10.30
C LEU A 63 1.04 -13.69 10.52
N LEU A 64 1.03 -14.15 11.77
CA LEU A 64 0.80 -15.56 12.11
C LEU A 64 -0.63 -16.00 11.78
N LEU A 65 -1.64 -15.18 12.08
CA LEU A 65 -3.03 -15.45 11.69
C LEU A 65 -3.15 -15.65 10.18
N LEU A 66 -2.63 -14.72 9.38
CA LEU A 66 -2.66 -14.81 7.93
C LEU A 66 -1.89 -16.03 7.41
N LEU A 67 -0.74 -16.34 8.00
CA LEU A 67 0.06 -17.50 7.61
C LEU A 67 -0.69 -18.82 7.85
N VAL A 68 -1.32 -18.95 9.02
CA VAL A 68 -2.04 -20.18 9.41
C VAL A 68 -3.37 -20.32 8.68
N THR A 69 -4.09 -19.23 8.38
CA THR A 69 -5.43 -19.30 7.75
C THR A 69 -5.36 -19.30 6.23
N VAL A 70 -4.66 -18.35 5.64
CA VAL A 70 -4.66 -18.05 4.19
C VAL A 70 -3.34 -18.46 3.52
N GLY A 71 -2.28 -18.65 4.27
CA GLY A 71 -0.90 -18.73 3.75
C GLY A 71 -0.73 -19.76 2.64
N LEU A 72 -1.07 -21.04 2.86
CA LEU A 72 -0.90 -22.10 1.86
C LEU A 72 -1.87 -21.95 0.67
N PRO A 73 -3.17 -21.70 0.85
CA PRO A 73 -4.07 -21.42 -0.28
C PRO A 73 -3.61 -20.24 -1.12
N TYR A 74 -3.20 -19.14 -0.51
CA TYR A 74 -2.72 -17.96 -1.24
C TYR A 74 -1.37 -18.21 -1.94
N LEU A 75 -0.46 -18.97 -1.32
CA LEU A 75 0.77 -19.43 -1.97
C LEU A 75 0.47 -20.12 -3.29
N LEU A 76 -0.46 -21.08 -3.30
CA LEU A 76 -0.81 -21.84 -4.50
C LEU A 76 -1.51 -20.98 -5.55
N LEU A 77 -2.41 -20.10 -5.16
CA LEU A 77 -3.02 -19.12 -6.07
C LEU A 77 -1.95 -18.25 -6.73
N SER A 78 -0.95 -17.80 -5.98
CA SER A 78 0.13 -16.95 -6.51
C SER A 78 1.04 -17.70 -7.49
N THR A 79 1.17 -19.04 -7.40
CA THR A 79 1.92 -19.84 -8.36
C THR A 79 1.25 -19.93 -9.73
N THR A 80 -0.06 -19.69 -9.82
CA THR A 80 -0.89 -19.96 -11.02
C THR A 80 -0.38 -19.21 -12.23
N GLY A 81 -0.12 -17.90 -12.09
CA GLY A 81 0.35 -17.07 -13.20
C GLY A 81 1.59 -17.64 -13.89
N PRO A 82 2.73 -17.77 -13.20
CA PRO A 82 3.96 -18.25 -13.81
C PRO A 82 3.90 -19.73 -14.23
N LEU A 83 3.23 -20.62 -13.48
CA LEU A 83 3.13 -22.03 -13.83
C LEU A 83 2.29 -22.26 -15.08
N VAL A 84 1.07 -21.71 -15.11
CA VAL A 84 0.16 -21.86 -16.27
C VAL A 84 0.78 -21.27 -17.52
N GLN A 85 1.44 -20.13 -17.43
CA GLN A 85 2.11 -19.53 -18.56
C GLN A 85 3.29 -20.37 -19.07
N ALA A 86 4.09 -20.94 -18.15
CA ALA A 86 5.19 -21.84 -18.53
C ALA A 86 4.66 -23.13 -19.17
N TRP A 87 3.60 -23.72 -18.65
CA TRP A 87 2.95 -24.91 -19.22
C TRP A 87 2.30 -24.60 -20.57
N PHE A 88 1.61 -23.46 -20.68
CA PHE A 88 0.97 -23.02 -21.92
C PHE A 88 2.01 -22.73 -23.02
N ALA A 89 3.12 -22.05 -22.69
CA ALA A 89 4.21 -21.82 -23.63
C ALA A 89 4.83 -23.12 -24.18
N ARG A 90 4.85 -24.15 -23.35
CA ARG A 90 5.37 -25.46 -23.71
C ARG A 90 4.43 -26.22 -24.67
N CYS A 91 3.12 -26.11 -24.44
CA CYS A 91 2.11 -26.76 -25.30
C CYS A 91 1.87 -25.98 -26.60
N TYR A 92 2.02 -24.65 -26.57
CA TYR A 92 1.71 -23.77 -27.71
C TYR A 92 2.86 -22.77 -27.95
N PRO A 93 3.96 -23.19 -28.61
CA PRO A 93 5.17 -22.36 -28.75
C PRO A 93 4.95 -21.02 -29.46
N ASN A 94 3.96 -20.93 -30.35
CA ASN A 94 3.66 -19.73 -31.15
C ASN A 94 2.63 -18.81 -30.47
N ALA A 95 2.16 -19.13 -29.27
CA ALA A 95 1.13 -18.36 -28.59
C ALA A 95 1.71 -17.13 -27.86
N LYS A 96 0.91 -16.07 -27.80
CA LYS A 96 1.28 -14.84 -27.07
C LYS A 96 1.07 -15.02 -25.56
N VAL A 97 2.00 -15.69 -24.91
CA VAL A 97 1.91 -16.13 -23.50
C VAL A 97 1.68 -14.97 -22.52
N TYR A 98 2.31 -13.83 -22.76
CA TYR A 98 2.20 -12.65 -21.90
C TYR A 98 0.78 -12.02 -21.84
N ARG A 99 -0.11 -12.34 -22.79
CA ARG A 99 -1.52 -11.94 -22.71
C ARG A 99 -2.26 -12.59 -21.53
N LEU A 100 -1.81 -13.77 -21.09
CA LEU A 100 -2.36 -14.42 -19.90
C LEU A 100 -2.07 -13.60 -18.64
N PHE A 101 -0.93 -12.90 -18.60
CA PHE A 101 -0.62 -11.99 -17.51
C PHE A 101 -1.56 -10.77 -17.49
N ALA A 102 -1.81 -10.15 -18.64
CA ALA A 102 -2.78 -9.06 -18.75
C ALA A 102 -4.20 -9.52 -18.35
N LEU A 103 -4.62 -10.73 -18.77
CA LEU A 103 -5.92 -11.31 -18.43
C LEU A 103 -6.04 -11.57 -16.90
N SER A 104 -4.99 -12.08 -16.26
CA SER A 104 -4.95 -12.27 -14.81
C SER A 104 -5.11 -10.95 -14.04
N ASN A 105 -4.39 -9.90 -14.47
CA ASN A 105 -4.52 -8.57 -13.86
C ASN A 105 -5.92 -7.96 -14.10
N PHE A 106 -6.53 -8.22 -15.27
CA PHE A 106 -7.89 -7.78 -15.58
C PHE A 106 -8.93 -8.46 -14.66
N ALA A 107 -8.80 -9.78 -14.43
CA ALA A 107 -9.64 -10.49 -13.48
C ALA A 107 -9.50 -9.95 -12.05
N SER A 108 -8.26 -9.66 -11.64
CA SER A 108 -7.99 -9.02 -10.33
C SER A 108 -8.62 -7.63 -10.23
N LEU A 109 -8.55 -6.84 -11.30
CA LEU A 109 -9.18 -5.51 -11.37
C LEU A 109 -10.71 -5.60 -11.22
N ILE A 110 -11.36 -6.52 -11.94
CA ILE A 110 -12.80 -6.74 -11.82
C ILE A 110 -13.17 -7.16 -10.38
N SER A 111 -12.43 -8.10 -9.80
CA SER A 111 -12.68 -8.56 -8.43
C SER A 111 -12.53 -7.42 -7.40
N LEU A 112 -11.50 -6.59 -7.56
CA LEU A 112 -11.26 -5.43 -6.70
C LEU A 112 -12.41 -4.40 -6.77
N LEU A 113 -12.90 -4.11 -7.97
CA LEU A 113 -13.98 -3.14 -8.18
C LEU A 113 -15.36 -3.71 -7.82
N ALA A 114 -15.56 -5.02 -7.96
CA ALA A 114 -16.82 -5.66 -7.65
C ALA A 114 -17.03 -5.89 -6.14
N TYR A 115 -15.94 -6.05 -5.37
CA TYR A 115 -16.05 -6.41 -3.95
C TYR A 115 -16.86 -5.39 -3.13
N PRO A 116 -16.53 -4.08 -3.12
CA PRO A 116 -17.22 -3.10 -2.29
C PRO A 116 -18.72 -2.93 -2.60
N PRO A 117 -19.15 -2.80 -3.86
CA PRO A 117 -20.57 -2.57 -4.15
C PRO A 117 -21.41 -3.84 -4.26
N LEU A 118 -20.83 -5.01 -4.62
CA LEU A 118 -21.60 -6.20 -4.94
C LEU A 118 -21.47 -7.31 -3.90
N ILE A 119 -20.30 -7.46 -3.24
CA ILE A 119 -20.06 -8.59 -2.34
C ILE A 119 -20.25 -8.17 -0.90
N GLU A 120 -19.51 -7.15 -0.46
CA GLU A 120 -19.50 -6.72 0.94
C GLU A 120 -20.90 -6.34 1.49
N PRO A 121 -21.76 -5.59 0.77
CA PRO A 121 -23.07 -5.22 1.31
C PRO A 121 -24.12 -6.33 1.32
N HIS A 122 -23.91 -7.42 0.53
CA HIS A 122 -24.95 -8.42 0.30
C HIS A 122 -24.65 -9.78 0.91
N ILE A 123 -23.39 -10.07 1.23
CA ILE A 123 -22.97 -11.39 1.71
C ILE A 123 -22.20 -11.22 3.02
N ASP A 124 -22.67 -11.84 4.10
CA ASP A 124 -21.98 -11.84 5.38
C ASP A 124 -20.64 -12.56 5.33
N MET A 125 -19.73 -12.24 6.24
CA MET A 125 -18.35 -12.73 6.24
C MET A 125 -18.25 -14.26 6.29
N HIS A 126 -19.14 -14.93 7.03
CA HIS A 126 -19.16 -16.39 7.12
C HIS A 126 -19.55 -17.02 5.78
N SER A 127 -20.59 -16.51 5.13
CA SER A 127 -21.03 -16.95 3.80
C SER A 127 -19.98 -16.67 2.72
N GLN A 128 -19.28 -15.52 2.81
CA GLN A 128 -18.14 -15.23 1.93
C GLN A 128 -17.04 -16.29 2.06
N ALA A 129 -16.68 -16.71 3.28
CA ALA A 129 -15.65 -17.71 3.51
C ALA A 129 -16.01 -19.08 2.89
N TRP A 130 -17.28 -19.51 2.98
CA TRP A 130 -17.76 -20.72 2.34
C TRP A 130 -17.81 -20.62 0.81
N LEU A 131 -18.29 -19.49 0.27
CA LEU A 131 -18.31 -19.23 -1.17
C LEU A 131 -16.88 -19.25 -1.75
N TRP A 132 -15.94 -18.56 -1.08
CA TRP A 132 -14.54 -18.54 -1.48
C TRP A 132 -13.93 -19.94 -1.44
N SER A 133 -14.23 -20.74 -0.40
CA SER A 133 -13.77 -22.13 -0.28
C SER A 133 -14.30 -23.01 -1.42
N GLY A 134 -15.56 -22.82 -1.82
CA GLY A 134 -16.14 -23.52 -2.97
C GLY A 134 -15.45 -23.16 -4.29
N ILE A 135 -15.19 -21.86 -4.51
CA ILE A 135 -14.44 -21.38 -5.69
C ILE A 135 -13.01 -21.91 -5.68
N TYR A 136 -12.36 -21.97 -4.51
CA TYR A 136 -11.04 -22.54 -4.38
C TYR A 136 -10.99 -24.04 -4.71
N MET A 137 -12.01 -24.83 -4.35
CA MET A 137 -12.11 -26.23 -4.78
C MET A 137 -12.19 -26.37 -6.30
N VAL A 138 -12.98 -25.51 -6.97
CA VAL A 138 -13.03 -25.48 -8.44
C VAL A 138 -11.66 -25.14 -9.02
N TYR A 139 -10.99 -24.13 -8.48
CA TYR A 139 -9.60 -23.79 -8.84
C TYR A 139 -8.67 -24.99 -8.69
N ALA A 140 -8.72 -25.73 -7.56
CA ALA A 140 -7.88 -26.87 -7.29
C ALA A 140 -8.05 -27.98 -8.36
N VAL A 141 -9.28 -28.24 -8.78
CA VAL A 141 -9.55 -29.19 -9.88
C VAL A 141 -8.96 -28.68 -11.19
N LEU A 142 -9.21 -27.41 -11.55
CA LEU A 142 -8.75 -26.85 -12.82
C LEU A 142 -7.23 -26.83 -12.93
N ILE A 143 -6.51 -26.46 -11.86
CA ILE A 143 -5.05 -26.37 -11.88
C ILE A 143 -4.40 -27.78 -11.96
N VAL A 144 -4.98 -28.78 -11.28
CA VAL A 144 -4.55 -30.18 -11.38
C VAL A 144 -4.77 -30.70 -12.80
N VAL A 145 -5.94 -30.48 -13.38
CA VAL A 145 -6.24 -30.87 -14.79
C VAL A 145 -5.24 -30.21 -15.75
N SER A 146 -4.96 -28.94 -15.56
CA SER A 146 -4.01 -28.18 -16.40
C SER A 146 -2.57 -28.74 -16.29
N ALA A 147 -2.13 -29.12 -15.08
CA ALA A 147 -0.83 -29.74 -14.84
C ALA A 147 -0.70 -31.08 -15.57
N TRP A 148 -1.71 -31.94 -15.50
CA TRP A 148 -1.74 -33.25 -16.16
C TRP A 148 -1.88 -33.12 -17.68
N HIS A 149 -2.66 -32.15 -18.18
CA HIS A 149 -2.77 -31.85 -19.59
C HIS A 149 -1.40 -31.45 -20.19
N SER A 150 -0.71 -30.51 -19.53
CA SER A 150 0.64 -30.11 -19.95
C SER A 150 1.68 -31.23 -19.92
N ASN A 151 1.50 -32.23 -19.04
CA ASN A 151 2.38 -33.41 -19.00
C ASN A 151 2.16 -34.36 -20.17
N ARG A 152 0.92 -34.45 -20.72
CA ARG A 152 0.55 -35.38 -21.80
C ARG A 152 0.90 -34.87 -23.19
N HIS A 153 0.95 -33.53 -23.38
CA HIS A 153 1.29 -32.93 -24.66
C HIS A 153 2.81 -32.96 -24.90
N GLU A 154 3.26 -33.88 -25.77
CA GLU A 154 4.56 -33.76 -26.43
C GLU A 154 4.38 -32.89 -27.66
N VAL A 155 5.18 -31.83 -27.76
CA VAL A 155 5.33 -31.11 -29.04
C VAL A 155 6.01 -32.09 -29.99
N VAL A 156 5.24 -32.63 -30.93
CA VAL A 156 5.83 -33.25 -32.13
C VAL A 156 6.53 -32.09 -32.86
N GLN A 157 7.85 -32.00 -32.69
CA GLN A 157 8.66 -31.20 -33.57
C GLN A 157 8.50 -31.87 -34.96
N GLU A 158 7.67 -31.28 -35.83
CA GLU A 158 7.76 -31.56 -37.21
C GLU A 158 9.20 -31.24 -37.65
N MET A 159 10.01 -32.30 -37.79
CA MET A 159 11.27 -32.16 -38.48
C MET A 159 10.94 -31.55 -39.87
N PRO A 160 11.64 -30.52 -40.30
CA PRO A 160 11.45 -30.02 -41.65
C PRO A 160 11.68 -31.21 -42.60
N HIS A 161 10.62 -31.64 -43.27
CA HIS A 161 10.76 -32.57 -44.35
C HIS A 161 11.80 -31.97 -45.29
N SER A 162 12.84 -32.74 -45.58
CA SER A 162 13.83 -32.43 -46.58
C SER A 162 13.10 -32.12 -47.92
N ALA A 163 12.85 -30.84 -48.14
CA ALA A 163 12.30 -30.36 -49.39
C ALA A 163 13.36 -30.50 -50.44
N ASN A 164 13.04 -31.27 -51.47
CA ASN A 164 13.76 -31.36 -52.74
C ASN A 164 14.08 -29.97 -53.29
N HIS A 165 15.26 -29.92 -53.90
CA HIS A 165 15.70 -28.84 -54.77
C HIS A 165 14.57 -28.26 -55.63
N ASP A 166 14.26 -26.97 -55.43
CA ASP A 166 14.00 -25.96 -56.48
C ASP A 166 13.51 -24.68 -55.84
N SER A 167 14.37 -23.68 -55.80
CA SER A 167 14.08 -22.26 -55.98
C SER A 167 15.01 -21.33 -55.18
N VAL A 168 15.86 -20.64 -55.94
CA VAL A 168 16.85 -19.63 -55.48
C VAL A 168 16.21 -18.29 -55.05
N SER A 169 14.88 -18.18 -54.94
CA SER A 169 14.22 -16.89 -54.66
C SER A 169 13.77 -16.65 -53.21
N ASN A 170 13.91 -17.63 -52.31
CA ASN A 170 13.45 -17.51 -50.92
C ASN A 170 14.55 -17.23 -49.87
N SER A 171 15.82 -17.15 -50.30
CA SER A 171 16.98 -17.03 -49.40
C SER A 171 16.94 -15.77 -48.49
N HIS A 172 16.38 -14.66 -48.96
CA HIS A 172 16.30 -13.42 -48.16
C HIS A 172 15.20 -13.45 -47.10
N LYS A 173 14.09 -14.16 -47.32
CA LYS A 173 13.03 -14.34 -46.31
C LYS A 173 13.43 -15.33 -45.24
N ASP A 174 14.14 -16.39 -45.61
CA ASP A 174 14.61 -17.41 -44.65
C ASP A 174 15.75 -16.89 -43.77
N ILE A 175 16.63 -16.04 -44.31
CA ILE A 175 17.67 -15.34 -43.53
C ILE A 175 17.03 -14.32 -42.58
N ALA A 176 16.03 -13.55 -43.04
CA ALA A 176 15.31 -12.61 -42.17
C ALA A 176 14.54 -13.35 -41.05
N ASN A 177 13.89 -14.47 -41.35
CA ASN A 177 13.19 -15.31 -40.37
C ASN A 177 14.16 -16.00 -39.41
N SER A 178 15.31 -16.49 -39.85
CA SER A 178 16.33 -17.08 -38.98
C SER A 178 17.04 -16.03 -38.12
N VAL A 179 17.24 -14.81 -38.60
CA VAL A 179 17.77 -13.69 -37.82
C VAL A 179 16.72 -13.21 -36.77
N HIS A 180 15.43 -13.20 -37.14
CA HIS A 180 14.35 -12.93 -36.15
C HIS A 180 14.24 -14.02 -35.10
N ALA A 181 14.29 -15.30 -35.48
CA ALA A 181 14.24 -16.42 -34.53
C ALA A 181 15.48 -16.49 -33.62
N ALA A 182 16.68 -16.13 -34.16
CA ALA A 182 17.90 -16.04 -33.36
C ALA A 182 17.89 -14.83 -32.38
N ALA A 183 17.25 -13.72 -32.77
CA ALA A 183 17.05 -12.56 -31.91
C ALA A 183 16.04 -12.85 -30.75
N GLU A 184 15.02 -13.70 -30.99
CA GLU A 184 14.04 -14.12 -30.01
C GLU A 184 14.60 -15.08 -28.93
N ASN A 185 15.70 -15.78 -29.18
CA ASN A 185 16.29 -16.79 -28.29
C ASN A 185 17.48 -16.29 -27.46
N LYS A 186 17.72 -14.99 -27.42
CA LYS A 186 18.86 -14.45 -26.67
C LYS A 186 18.61 -14.58 -25.15
N ALA A 187 19.57 -15.18 -24.45
CA ALA A 187 19.55 -15.27 -22.99
C ALA A 187 19.58 -13.85 -22.37
N PRO A 188 18.79 -13.59 -21.30
CA PRO A 188 18.83 -12.31 -20.60
C PRO A 188 20.22 -12.00 -20.05
N THR A 189 20.65 -10.76 -20.18
CA THR A 189 21.92 -10.28 -19.63
C THR A 189 21.77 -9.90 -18.16
N LYS A 190 22.90 -9.76 -17.44
CA LYS A 190 22.89 -9.23 -16.06
C LYS A 190 22.21 -7.87 -15.97
N GLN A 191 22.34 -7.06 -17.01
CA GLN A 191 21.70 -5.73 -17.09
C GLN A 191 20.18 -5.85 -17.19
N ASP A 192 19.66 -6.81 -17.95
CA ASP A 192 18.21 -7.05 -18.06
C ASP A 192 17.63 -7.45 -16.69
N TYR A 193 18.27 -8.37 -15.96
CA TYR A 193 17.88 -8.74 -14.59
C TYR A 193 17.87 -7.54 -13.64
N THR A 194 18.91 -6.69 -13.70
CA THR A 194 18.98 -5.48 -12.86
C THR A 194 17.84 -4.52 -13.19
N LEU A 195 17.54 -4.29 -14.47
CA LEU A 195 16.44 -3.40 -14.89
C LEU A 195 15.08 -3.98 -14.51
N TRP A 196 14.85 -5.29 -14.66
CA TRP A 196 13.60 -5.91 -14.21
C TRP A 196 13.39 -5.70 -12.72
N LEU A 197 14.44 -5.90 -11.90
CA LEU A 197 14.39 -5.70 -10.47
C LEU A 197 14.11 -4.23 -10.11
N LEU A 198 14.87 -3.29 -10.66
CA LEU A 198 14.73 -1.86 -10.35
C LEU A 198 13.38 -1.29 -10.78
N LEU A 199 12.90 -1.62 -12.00
CA LEU A 199 11.60 -1.15 -12.50
C LEU A 199 10.43 -1.73 -11.69
N ALA A 200 10.51 -3.02 -11.31
CA ALA A 200 9.49 -3.64 -10.46
C ALA A 200 9.50 -3.08 -9.03
N THR A 201 10.69 -2.87 -8.45
CA THR A 201 10.83 -2.24 -7.14
C THR A 201 10.25 -0.84 -7.14
N LEU A 202 10.59 -0.05 -8.16
CA LEU A 202 10.09 1.33 -8.29
C LEU A 202 8.57 1.37 -8.48
N GLY A 203 8.00 0.49 -9.32
CA GLY A 203 6.55 0.40 -9.51
C GLY A 203 5.80 0.11 -8.21
N SER A 204 6.29 -0.83 -7.40
CA SER A 204 5.71 -1.14 -6.09
C SER A 204 5.94 -0.02 -5.07
N LEU A 205 7.12 0.59 -5.06
CA LEU A 205 7.45 1.74 -4.21
C LEU A 205 6.49 2.92 -4.51
N LEU A 206 6.30 3.26 -5.79
CA LEU A 206 5.36 4.30 -6.22
C LEU A 206 3.94 3.98 -5.77
N LEU A 207 3.43 2.78 -6.05
CA LEU A 207 2.07 2.38 -5.63
C LEU A 207 1.85 2.65 -4.14
N LEU A 208 2.75 2.15 -3.28
CA LEU A 208 2.58 2.24 -1.84
C LEU A 208 2.80 3.65 -1.30
N SER A 209 3.80 4.38 -1.83
CA SER A 209 4.06 5.76 -1.42
C SER A 209 2.92 6.70 -1.80
N PHE A 210 2.35 6.56 -3.01
CA PHE A 210 1.16 7.31 -3.40
C PHE A 210 -0.07 6.93 -2.58
N THR A 211 -0.26 5.63 -2.30
CA THR A 211 -1.36 5.16 -1.44
C THR A 211 -1.26 5.79 -0.06
N ASN A 212 -0.10 5.72 0.58
CA ASN A 212 0.12 6.34 1.89
C ASN A 212 -0.12 7.85 1.85
N HIS A 213 0.43 8.54 0.85
CA HIS A 213 0.27 10.00 0.74
C HIS A 213 -1.18 10.41 0.55
N ILE A 214 -1.92 9.73 -0.34
CA ILE A 214 -3.33 10.02 -0.61
C ILE A 214 -4.19 9.75 0.64
N THR A 215 -4.00 8.61 1.31
CA THR A 215 -4.82 8.21 2.44
C THR A 215 -4.50 8.97 3.73
N GLN A 216 -3.28 9.45 3.90
CA GLN A 216 -2.86 10.15 5.12
C GLN A 216 -2.97 11.68 5.01
N ASN A 217 -2.74 12.24 3.80
CA ASN A 217 -2.59 13.68 3.63
C ASN A 217 -3.74 14.33 2.82
N ILE A 218 -4.51 13.55 2.05
CA ILE A 218 -5.58 14.11 1.21
C ILE A 218 -6.94 13.78 1.81
N ALA A 219 -7.26 12.50 1.98
CA ALA A 219 -8.49 12.06 2.64
C ALA A 219 -8.38 10.59 3.07
N SER A 220 -8.74 10.27 4.31
CA SER A 220 -8.81 8.88 4.81
C SER A 220 -10.17 8.22 4.52
N VAL A 221 -10.66 8.38 3.28
CA VAL A 221 -11.91 7.74 2.84
C VAL A 221 -11.66 6.24 2.59
N PRO A 222 -12.50 5.32 3.11
CA PRO A 222 -12.26 3.88 3.07
C PRO A 222 -11.96 3.30 1.69
N PHE A 223 -12.53 3.84 0.62
CA PHE A 223 -12.31 3.34 -0.75
C PHE A 223 -11.21 4.05 -1.52
N LEU A 224 -10.63 5.10 -0.97
CA LEU A 224 -9.64 5.91 -1.69
C LEU A 224 -8.34 5.13 -1.97
N TRP A 225 -7.95 4.19 -1.09
CA TRP A 225 -6.80 3.31 -1.30
C TRP A 225 -6.94 2.36 -2.49
N ILE A 226 -8.18 2.10 -2.97
CA ILE A 226 -8.43 1.27 -4.15
C ILE A 226 -7.94 1.96 -5.42
N VAL A 227 -8.07 3.29 -5.51
CA VAL A 227 -7.74 4.05 -6.73
C VAL A 227 -6.28 3.87 -7.18
N PRO A 228 -5.26 4.02 -6.33
CA PRO A 228 -3.87 3.74 -6.72
C PRO A 228 -3.67 2.31 -7.22
N LEU A 229 -4.28 1.33 -6.58
CA LEU A 229 -4.17 -0.08 -6.98
C LEU A 229 -4.86 -0.35 -8.32
N VAL A 230 -6.02 0.26 -8.58
CA VAL A 230 -6.70 0.20 -9.88
C VAL A 230 -5.79 0.75 -10.98
N LEU A 231 -5.22 1.95 -10.79
CA LEU A 231 -4.31 2.56 -11.76
C LEU A 231 -3.09 1.68 -12.03
N TYR A 232 -2.50 1.11 -11.00
CA TYR A 232 -1.38 0.18 -11.09
C TYR A 232 -1.73 -1.08 -11.92
N LEU A 233 -2.88 -1.72 -11.67
CA LEU A 233 -3.33 -2.88 -12.43
C LEU A 233 -3.65 -2.52 -13.89
N VAL A 234 -4.31 -1.38 -14.12
CA VAL A 234 -4.63 -0.90 -15.47
C VAL A 234 -3.36 -0.70 -16.28
N THR A 235 -2.29 -0.14 -15.71
CA THR A 235 -1.02 0.04 -16.45
C THR A 235 -0.41 -1.30 -16.85
N PHE A 236 -0.45 -2.36 -16.04
CA PHE A 236 -0.04 -3.70 -16.44
C PHE A 236 -0.87 -4.26 -17.60
N ILE A 237 -2.19 -4.10 -17.54
CA ILE A 237 -3.10 -4.57 -18.59
C ILE A 237 -2.74 -3.87 -19.93
N LEU A 238 -2.62 -2.54 -19.90
CA LEU A 238 -2.37 -1.74 -21.10
C LEU A 238 -1.01 -2.03 -21.78
N VAL A 239 0.01 -2.42 -21.01
CA VAL A 239 1.35 -2.63 -21.56
C VAL A 239 1.63 -4.07 -21.96
N PHE A 240 0.96 -5.08 -21.37
CA PHE A 240 1.21 -6.49 -21.64
C PHE A 240 0.26 -7.13 -22.64
N ASP A 241 -0.84 -6.48 -23.04
CA ASP A 241 -1.83 -7.05 -23.98
C ASP A 241 -1.33 -7.16 -25.42
N VAL A 242 -0.48 -6.25 -25.89
CA VAL A 242 -0.05 -6.14 -27.30
C VAL A 242 1.44 -6.39 -27.45
N GLY A 243 1.89 -6.61 -28.72
CA GLY A 243 3.29 -6.81 -29.10
C GLY A 243 4.22 -5.72 -28.59
N SER A 244 5.47 -6.08 -28.33
CA SER A 244 6.50 -5.21 -27.76
C SER A 244 7.69 -5.04 -28.68
N SER A 245 8.26 -3.84 -28.69
CA SER A 245 9.56 -3.50 -29.29
C SER A 245 10.30 -2.55 -28.34
N ARG A 246 11.61 -2.36 -28.54
CA ARG A 246 12.41 -1.52 -27.65
C ARG A 246 11.85 -0.09 -27.55
N GLY A 247 11.43 0.33 -26.36
CA GLY A 247 10.84 1.64 -26.08
C GLY A 247 9.36 1.80 -26.47
N LYS A 248 8.69 0.70 -26.86
CA LYS A 248 7.24 0.67 -27.13
C LYS A 248 6.67 -0.67 -26.71
N SER A 249 5.65 -0.67 -25.87
CA SER A 249 4.96 -1.88 -25.43
C SER A 249 3.50 -1.59 -25.13
N GLY A 250 2.61 -2.26 -25.84
CA GLY A 250 1.19 -1.96 -25.76
C GLY A 250 0.90 -0.49 -26.00
N TRP A 251 0.26 0.17 -25.07
CA TRP A 251 -0.06 1.60 -25.11
C TRP A 251 1.10 2.52 -24.69
N TYR A 252 2.18 1.95 -24.12
CA TYR A 252 3.36 2.72 -23.74
C TYR A 252 4.25 3.04 -24.93
N SER A 253 4.70 4.29 -25.01
CA SER A 253 5.76 4.73 -25.92
C SER A 253 6.61 5.82 -25.28
N ARG A 254 7.93 5.71 -25.35
CA ARG A 254 8.88 6.70 -24.78
C ARG A 254 8.65 8.12 -25.28
N PRO A 255 8.40 8.38 -26.60
CA PRO A 255 8.21 9.74 -27.09
C PRO A 255 7.04 10.48 -26.45
N LEU A 256 6.03 9.74 -26.00
CA LEU A 256 4.84 10.29 -25.35
C LEU A 256 5.01 10.36 -23.83
N PHE A 257 5.34 9.22 -23.19
CA PHE A 257 5.29 9.13 -21.73
C PHE A 257 6.47 9.80 -21.02
N MET A 258 7.67 9.83 -21.61
CA MET A 258 8.82 10.47 -20.97
C MET A 258 8.68 11.99 -20.80
N PRO A 259 8.29 12.77 -21.84
CA PRO A 259 8.07 14.21 -21.66
C PRO A 259 6.93 14.52 -20.68
N VAL A 260 5.84 13.72 -20.70
CA VAL A 260 4.72 13.89 -19.76
C VAL A 260 5.17 13.61 -18.34
N LEU A 261 5.95 12.54 -18.10
CA LEU A 261 6.52 12.22 -16.79
C LEU A 261 7.36 13.39 -16.26
N PHE A 262 8.28 13.91 -17.06
CA PHE A 262 9.14 15.02 -16.62
C PHE A 262 8.35 16.33 -16.42
N GLY A 263 7.31 16.58 -17.23
CA GLY A 263 6.39 17.71 -17.00
C GLY A 263 5.64 17.59 -15.67
N LEU A 264 5.15 16.40 -15.34
CA LEU A 264 4.47 16.16 -14.06
C LEU A 264 5.43 16.23 -12.86
N LEU A 265 6.67 15.73 -12.99
CA LEU A 265 7.70 15.89 -11.98
C LEU A 265 8.04 17.37 -11.76
N LEU A 266 8.07 18.19 -12.82
CA LEU A 266 8.28 19.63 -12.72
C LEU A 266 7.14 20.30 -11.93
N ILE A 267 5.89 20.01 -12.26
CA ILE A 267 4.70 20.55 -11.57
C ILE A 267 4.73 20.17 -10.10
N THR A 268 5.05 18.92 -9.79
CA THR A 268 5.10 18.43 -8.40
C THR A 268 6.25 19.09 -7.62
N THR A 269 7.43 19.20 -8.24
CA THR A 269 8.59 19.88 -7.62
C THR A 269 8.30 21.36 -7.37
N TYR A 270 7.64 22.04 -8.30
CA TYR A 270 7.22 23.42 -8.13
C TYR A 270 6.19 23.57 -6.99
N GLY A 271 5.19 22.67 -6.93
CA GLY A 271 4.19 22.67 -5.85
C GLY A 271 4.81 22.44 -4.46
N MET A 272 5.87 21.62 -4.37
CA MET A 272 6.63 21.43 -3.13
C MET A 272 7.43 22.71 -2.75
N PHE A 273 8.00 23.41 -3.75
CA PHE A 273 8.77 24.64 -3.52
C PHE A 273 7.92 25.78 -2.95
N ASP A 274 6.71 25.92 -3.46
CA ASP A 274 5.80 27.05 -3.14
C ASP A 274 4.88 26.75 -1.93
N GLY A 275 5.02 25.55 -1.31
CA GLY A 275 4.16 25.11 -0.20
C GLY A 275 2.71 24.82 -0.61
N TYR A 276 2.36 24.94 -1.89
CA TYR A 276 1.02 24.67 -2.40
C TYR A 276 0.58 23.20 -2.20
N ALA A 277 1.53 22.28 -2.03
CA ALA A 277 1.20 20.86 -1.86
C ALA A 277 0.32 20.59 -0.62
N SER A 278 0.48 21.39 0.44
CA SER A 278 -0.30 21.28 1.68
C SER A 278 -1.61 22.09 1.67
N THR A 279 -1.75 23.04 0.75
CA THR A 279 -2.93 23.95 0.64
C THR A 279 -3.77 23.70 -0.61
N MET A 280 -3.33 22.79 -1.48
CA MET A 280 -4.01 22.51 -2.74
C MET A 280 -5.41 21.92 -2.48
N ASN A 281 -6.40 22.46 -3.18
CA ASN A 281 -7.76 21.92 -3.13
C ASN A 281 -7.78 20.44 -3.55
N ILE A 282 -8.46 19.59 -2.78
CA ILE A 282 -8.58 18.15 -2.99
C ILE A 282 -9.02 17.79 -4.43
N TYR A 283 -9.89 18.61 -5.04
CA TYR A 283 -10.37 18.40 -6.42
C TYR A 283 -9.27 18.57 -7.48
N LEU A 284 -8.15 19.22 -7.14
CA LEU A 284 -6.98 19.36 -8.01
C LEU A 284 -5.86 18.39 -7.59
N ALA A 285 -5.62 18.25 -6.28
CA ALA A 285 -4.56 17.40 -5.74
C ALA A 285 -4.77 15.93 -6.12
N LEU A 286 -5.95 15.37 -5.85
CA LEU A 286 -6.24 13.97 -6.10
C LEU A 286 -6.08 13.56 -7.57
N PRO A 287 -6.67 14.25 -8.57
CA PRO A 287 -6.43 13.94 -9.97
C PRO A 287 -4.96 14.09 -10.39
N LEU A 288 -4.24 15.11 -9.90
CA LEU A 288 -2.83 15.32 -10.21
C LEU A 288 -2.00 14.10 -9.74
N PHE A 289 -2.17 13.68 -8.49
CA PHE A 289 -1.47 12.51 -7.94
C PHE A 289 -1.85 11.21 -8.66
N CYS A 290 -3.13 11.03 -9.03
CA CYS A 290 -3.58 9.88 -9.82
C CYS A 290 -2.94 9.83 -11.22
N VAL A 291 -2.89 10.97 -11.92
CA VAL A 291 -2.25 11.06 -13.24
C VAL A 291 -0.75 10.84 -13.14
N LEU A 292 -0.07 11.42 -12.15
CA LEU A 292 1.35 11.23 -11.92
C LEU A 292 1.67 9.75 -11.63
N LEU A 293 0.91 9.09 -10.76
CA LEU A 293 1.05 7.65 -10.49
C LEU A 293 0.84 6.82 -11.77
N PHE A 294 -0.22 7.10 -12.52
CA PHE A 294 -0.50 6.40 -13.77
C PHE A 294 0.67 6.52 -14.75
N VAL A 295 1.18 7.72 -14.99
CA VAL A 295 2.27 7.97 -15.94
C VAL A 295 3.58 7.34 -15.46
N ALA A 296 3.90 7.43 -14.17
CA ALA A 296 5.08 6.81 -13.58
C ALA A 296 5.01 5.27 -13.64
N CYS A 297 3.84 4.67 -13.36
CA CYS A 297 3.62 3.23 -13.54
C CYS A 297 3.64 2.81 -15.01
N MET A 298 3.11 3.61 -15.94
CA MET A 298 3.22 3.37 -17.38
C MET A 298 4.68 3.35 -17.83
N PHE A 299 5.53 4.22 -17.29
CA PHE A 299 6.97 4.17 -17.52
C PHE A 299 7.58 2.86 -16.99
N CYS A 300 7.37 2.53 -15.72
CA CYS A 300 7.97 1.33 -15.11
C CYS A 300 7.52 0.05 -15.81
N HIS A 301 6.21 -0.14 -15.97
CA HIS A 301 5.64 -1.36 -16.54
C HIS A 301 5.85 -1.44 -18.06
N GLY A 302 5.84 -0.29 -18.76
CA GLY A 302 6.12 -0.22 -20.18
C GLY A 302 7.55 -0.62 -20.53
N GLU A 303 8.53 -0.15 -19.76
CA GLU A 303 9.93 -0.57 -19.91
C GLU A 303 10.12 -2.05 -19.53
N LEU A 304 9.47 -2.53 -18.46
CA LEU A 304 9.46 -3.96 -18.12
C LEU A 304 8.91 -4.82 -19.25
N ALA A 305 7.77 -4.44 -19.82
CA ALA A 305 7.15 -5.17 -20.91
C ALA A 305 7.98 -5.10 -22.21
N ALA A 306 8.73 -4.02 -22.43
CA ALA A 306 9.65 -3.88 -23.56
C ALA A 306 10.92 -4.77 -23.41
N LEU A 307 11.30 -5.11 -22.18
CA LEU A 307 12.45 -5.95 -21.84
C LEU A 307 12.07 -7.42 -21.56
N ARG A 308 10.82 -7.81 -21.81
CA ARG A 308 10.37 -9.20 -21.58
C ARG A 308 11.21 -10.20 -22.36
N PRO A 309 11.63 -11.32 -21.73
CA PRO A 309 12.44 -12.35 -22.38
C PRO A 309 11.59 -13.31 -23.22
N SER A 310 12.26 -14.24 -23.91
CA SER A 310 11.61 -15.39 -24.53
C SER A 310 10.92 -16.30 -23.50
N ALA A 311 9.97 -17.11 -23.96
CA ALA A 311 9.12 -17.95 -23.10
C ALA A 311 9.89 -18.91 -22.17
N GLN A 312 11.11 -19.34 -22.56
CA GLN A 312 11.96 -20.21 -21.73
C GLN A 312 12.47 -19.54 -20.43
N TYR A 313 12.51 -18.21 -20.35
CA TYR A 313 12.95 -17.43 -19.18
C TYR A 313 11.79 -16.77 -18.42
N ILE A 314 10.53 -17.12 -18.75
CA ILE A 314 9.33 -16.47 -18.23
C ILE A 314 9.21 -16.56 -16.70
N THR A 315 9.55 -17.72 -16.10
CA THR A 315 9.51 -17.90 -14.64
C THR A 315 10.54 -17.04 -13.92
N GLN A 316 11.74 -16.89 -14.50
CA GLN A 316 12.79 -16.03 -13.97
C GLN A 316 12.40 -14.54 -14.05
N PHE A 317 11.78 -14.13 -15.15
CA PHE A 317 11.25 -12.78 -15.31
C PHE A 317 10.22 -12.46 -14.23
N TYR A 318 9.23 -13.32 -14.04
CA TYR A 318 8.23 -13.12 -12.99
C TYR A 318 8.79 -13.21 -11.58
N LEU A 319 9.78 -14.07 -11.35
CA LEU A 319 10.48 -14.10 -10.07
C LEU A 319 11.19 -12.76 -9.79
N CYS A 320 11.87 -12.18 -10.78
CA CYS A 320 12.48 -10.84 -10.63
C CYS A 320 11.43 -9.75 -10.36
N LEU A 321 10.28 -9.79 -11.05
CA LEU A 321 9.17 -8.86 -10.79
C LEU A 321 8.67 -9.00 -9.35
N SER A 322 8.52 -10.22 -8.87
CA SER A 322 8.06 -10.50 -7.50
C SER A 322 9.08 -10.09 -6.45
N ILE A 323 10.38 -10.34 -6.67
CA ILE A 323 11.47 -9.85 -5.80
C ILE A 323 11.43 -8.32 -5.72
N GLY A 324 11.35 -7.65 -6.89
CA GLY A 324 11.27 -6.20 -6.95
C GLY A 324 10.02 -5.66 -6.24
N GLY A 325 8.86 -6.25 -6.51
CA GLY A 325 7.61 -5.91 -5.84
C GLY A 325 7.68 -6.05 -4.31
N ALA A 326 8.22 -7.17 -3.83
CA ALA A 326 8.43 -7.42 -2.41
C ALA A 326 9.44 -6.43 -1.79
N ALA A 327 10.53 -6.11 -2.51
CA ALA A 327 11.52 -5.13 -2.06
C ALA A 327 10.90 -3.74 -1.89
N GLY A 328 10.13 -3.25 -2.89
CA GLY A 328 9.41 -1.99 -2.78
C GLY A 328 8.41 -1.97 -1.61
N GLY A 329 7.68 -3.08 -1.42
CA GLY A 329 6.76 -3.23 -0.29
C GLY A 329 7.43 -3.25 1.07
N LEU A 330 8.57 -3.94 1.21
CA LEU A 330 9.37 -3.95 2.43
C LEU A 330 9.95 -2.56 2.74
N MET A 331 10.42 -1.85 1.69
CA MET A 331 10.97 -0.50 1.86
C MET A 331 9.93 0.46 2.45
N VAL A 332 8.70 0.48 1.90
CA VAL A 332 7.64 1.39 2.39
C VAL A 332 7.00 0.89 3.69
N GLY A 333 6.75 -0.42 3.80
CA GLY A 333 5.96 -0.98 4.90
C GLY A 333 6.74 -1.27 6.18
N LEU A 334 8.06 -1.54 6.09
CA LEU A 334 8.88 -1.90 7.25
C LEU A 334 10.09 -0.99 7.44
N VAL A 335 10.81 -0.66 6.35
CA VAL A 335 12.06 0.12 6.48
C VAL A 335 11.77 1.60 6.72
N ALA A 336 10.88 2.18 5.93
CA ALA A 336 10.61 3.61 6.01
C ALA A 336 10.05 4.06 7.38
N PRO A 337 9.11 3.35 8.03
CA PRO A 337 8.63 3.73 9.37
C PRO A 337 9.71 3.68 10.47
N VAL A 338 10.76 2.88 10.29
CA VAL A 338 11.87 2.76 11.25
C VAL A 338 12.97 3.78 10.99
N VAL A 339 13.21 4.11 9.71
CA VAL A 339 14.33 4.97 9.30
C VAL A 339 13.93 6.45 9.28
N PHE A 340 12.68 6.75 8.92
CA PHE A 340 12.20 8.12 8.72
C PHE A 340 11.11 8.49 9.72
N ASN A 341 11.21 9.68 10.28
CA ASN A 341 10.21 10.24 11.19
C ASN A 341 9.03 10.91 10.45
N SER A 342 9.08 11.00 9.11
CA SER A 342 8.05 11.60 8.24
C SER A 342 7.81 10.76 7.00
N PHE A 343 6.77 11.09 6.21
CA PHE A 343 6.45 10.41 4.95
C PHE A 343 7.30 10.94 3.78
N VAL A 344 8.60 10.60 3.75
CA VAL A 344 9.53 10.99 2.68
C VAL A 344 9.57 9.99 1.52
N GLU A 345 8.82 8.88 1.61
CA GLU A 345 8.85 7.81 0.60
C GLU A 345 8.40 8.28 -0.77
N LEU A 346 7.37 9.14 -0.83
CA LEU A 346 6.86 9.65 -2.11
C LEU A 346 7.88 10.51 -2.84
N PRO A 347 8.48 11.57 -2.23
CA PRO A 347 9.56 12.30 -2.88
C PRO A 347 10.74 11.43 -3.28
N LEU A 348 11.17 10.48 -2.42
CA LEU A 348 12.26 9.55 -2.75
C LEU A 348 11.91 8.62 -3.92
N ALA A 349 10.65 8.15 -4.00
CA ALA A 349 10.18 7.36 -5.13
C ALA A 349 10.18 8.18 -6.43
N LEU A 350 9.77 9.45 -6.39
CA LEU A 350 9.77 10.35 -7.55
C LEU A 350 11.21 10.70 -7.99
N ILE A 351 12.13 10.95 -7.07
CA ILE A 351 13.56 11.11 -7.35
C ILE A 351 14.09 9.85 -8.05
N SER A 352 13.82 8.67 -7.49
CA SER A 352 14.25 7.39 -8.05
C SER A 352 13.66 7.16 -9.44
N CYS A 353 12.41 7.59 -9.67
CA CYS A 353 11.74 7.52 -10.97
C CYS A 353 12.44 8.41 -12.01
N GLY A 354 12.76 9.65 -11.67
CA GLY A 354 13.49 10.57 -12.53
C GLY A 354 14.89 10.05 -12.88
N LEU A 355 15.63 9.53 -11.90
CA LEU A 355 16.97 8.96 -12.10
C LEU A 355 16.93 7.71 -13.00
N LEU A 356 15.97 6.79 -12.75
CA LEU A 356 15.85 5.58 -13.56
C LEU A 356 15.40 5.89 -14.99
N ALA A 357 14.48 6.86 -15.16
CA ALA A 357 14.07 7.33 -16.48
C ALA A 357 15.24 7.95 -17.27
N SER A 358 16.07 8.75 -16.61
CA SER A 358 17.30 9.30 -17.21
C SER A 358 18.27 8.21 -17.62
N TYR A 359 18.49 7.21 -16.76
CA TYR A 359 19.35 6.06 -17.07
C TYR A 359 18.85 5.27 -18.30
N VAL A 360 17.53 5.01 -18.36
CA VAL A 360 16.91 4.30 -19.49
C VAL A 360 17.06 5.08 -20.80
N LEU A 361 16.88 6.41 -20.78
CA LEU A 361 17.08 7.28 -21.95
C LEU A 361 18.54 7.33 -22.39
N TRP A 362 19.47 7.36 -21.45
CA TRP A 362 20.91 7.37 -21.74
C TRP A 362 21.36 6.06 -22.42
N LYS A 363 20.91 4.91 -21.87
CA LYS A 363 21.32 3.58 -22.38
C LYS A 363 20.67 3.19 -23.70
N ALA A 364 19.45 3.62 -23.93
CA ALA A 364 18.68 3.26 -25.10
C ALA A 364 17.86 4.48 -25.60
N PRO A 365 18.50 5.42 -26.29
CA PRO A 365 17.85 6.60 -26.82
C PRO A 365 16.62 6.25 -27.66
N THR A 366 15.60 7.10 -27.62
CA THR A 366 14.36 6.90 -28.36
C THR A 366 14.65 6.97 -29.87
N ALA A 367 14.31 5.93 -30.63
CA ALA A 367 14.43 5.92 -32.05
C ALA A 367 13.56 7.03 -32.67
N GLY A 368 14.13 7.77 -33.66
CA GLY A 368 13.43 8.88 -34.32
C GLY A 368 13.42 10.21 -33.57
N THR A 369 13.99 10.30 -32.38
CA THR A 369 14.21 11.59 -31.70
C THR A 369 15.63 12.08 -31.90
N SER A 370 15.82 13.42 -31.97
CA SER A 370 17.17 13.97 -32.05
C SER A 370 17.93 13.67 -30.75
N SER A 371 19.24 13.42 -30.85
CA SER A 371 20.14 13.24 -29.71
C SER A 371 20.03 14.41 -28.73
N GLN A 372 19.84 15.62 -29.22
CA GLN A 372 19.67 16.83 -28.45
C GLN A 372 18.41 16.79 -27.56
N ARG A 373 17.27 16.31 -28.09
CA ARG A 373 16.03 16.16 -27.31
C ARG A 373 16.20 15.17 -26.14
N ASN A 374 16.85 14.05 -26.37
CA ASN A 374 17.13 13.08 -25.30
C ASN A 374 18.06 13.67 -24.23
N SER A 375 19.11 14.37 -24.63
CA SER A 375 20.03 15.04 -23.70
C SER A 375 19.34 16.13 -22.88
N SER A 376 18.44 16.92 -23.49
CA SER A 376 17.67 17.94 -22.77
C SER A 376 16.71 17.32 -21.76
N LEU A 377 16.05 16.21 -22.08
CA LEU A 377 15.16 15.50 -21.14
C LEU A 377 15.96 14.89 -19.96
N ILE A 378 17.13 14.33 -20.21
CA ILE A 378 18.02 13.82 -19.16
C ILE A 378 18.47 14.96 -18.24
N LEU A 379 18.92 16.09 -18.80
CA LEU A 379 19.33 17.25 -18.00
C LEU A 379 18.17 17.79 -17.17
N LEU A 380 16.98 17.95 -17.76
CA LEU A 380 15.78 18.39 -17.04
C LEU A 380 15.48 17.45 -15.85
N SER A 381 15.48 16.14 -16.08
CA SER A 381 15.23 15.16 -15.01
C SER A 381 16.26 15.25 -13.89
N LEU A 382 17.55 15.37 -14.21
CA LEU A 382 18.60 15.51 -13.21
C LEU A 382 18.46 16.78 -12.40
N VAL A 383 18.09 17.90 -13.03
CA VAL A 383 17.82 19.17 -12.35
C VAL A 383 16.62 19.05 -11.41
N LEU A 384 15.52 18.43 -11.88
CA LEU A 384 14.32 18.25 -11.06
C LEU A 384 14.58 17.33 -9.87
N THR A 385 15.30 16.23 -10.06
CA THR A 385 15.63 15.31 -8.95
C THR A 385 16.57 15.97 -7.94
N ALA A 386 17.52 16.78 -8.39
CA ALA A 386 18.39 17.56 -7.51
C ALA A 386 17.60 18.64 -6.74
N ALA A 387 16.67 19.34 -7.41
CA ALA A 387 15.81 20.34 -6.77
C ALA A 387 14.91 19.71 -5.69
N MET A 388 14.28 18.57 -6.01
CA MET A 388 13.45 17.82 -5.05
C MET A 388 14.27 17.32 -3.85
N GLY A 389 15.47 16.80 -4.08
CA GLY A 389 16.41 16.41 -3.01
C GLY A 389 16.81 17.59 -2.12
N TRP A 390 17.06 18.75 -2.72
CA TRP A 390 17.37 19.97 -1.97
C TRP A 390 16.18 20.47 -1.14
N LEU A 391 14.94 20.38 -1.67
CA LEU A 391 13.74 20.74 -0.92
C LEU A 391 13.52 19.83 0.28
N LEU A 392 13.70 18.52 0.14
CA LEU A 392 13.64 17.57 1.25
C LEU A 392 14.69 17.88 2.32
N TRP A 393 15.91 18.18 1.89
CA TRP A 393 16.98 18.56 2.81
C TRP A 393 16.67 19.87 3.55
N LYS A 394 16.16 20.88 2.83
CA LYS A 394 15.73 22.15 3.42
C LYS A 394 14.62 21.93 4.45
N GLU A 395 13.58 21.17 4.13
CA GLU A 395 12.48 20.85 5.04
C GLU A 395 12.99 20.15 6.32
N SER A 396 13.94 19.23 6.17
CA SER A 396 14.57 18.53 7.30
C SER A 396 15.34 19.46 8.26
N ILE A 397 15.85 20.59 7.78
CA ILE A 397 16.65 21.55 8.58
C ILE A 397 15.79 22.72 9.07
N SER A 398 14.80 23.16 8.30
CA SER A 398 14.04 24.40 8.56
C SER A 398 12.90 24.24 9.57
N SER A 399 12.82 23.14 10.31
CA SER A 399 11.74 22.89 11.26
C SER A 399 11.88 23.64 12.58
N GLU A 400 12.14 24.97 12.55
CA GLU A 400 12.19 25.82 13.76
C GLU A 400 10.89 25.79 14.56
N GLU A 401 9.75 25.61 13.88
CA GLU A 401 8.43 25.45 14.47
C GLU A 401 8.14 24.05 15.03
N THR A 402 8.92 23.03 14.64
CA THR A 402 8.64 21.64 15.02
C THR A 402 9.41 21.23 16.26
N LEU A 403 8.71 21.05 17.38
CA LEU A 403 9.30 20.59 18.64
C LEU A 403 9.55 19.09 18.67
N LEU A 404 8.71 18.30 17.98
CA LEU A 404 8.82 16.85 17.89
C LEU A 404 8.22 16.37 16.56
N GLN A 405 8.87 15.39 15.96
CA GLN A 405 8.33 14.57 14.90
C GLN A 405 8.59 13.11 15.23
N HIS A 406 7.51 12.32 15.29
CA HIS A 406 7.54 10.90 15.63
C HIS A 406 6.73 10.13 14.61
N ARG A 407 7.18 8.92 14.28
CA ARG A 407 6.46 8.02 13.40
C ARG A 407 6.43 6.62 13.99
N ASP A 408 5.28 5.99 13.92
CA ASP A 408 5.06 4.60 14.31
C ASP A 408 4.19 3.85 13.28
N PHE A 409 3.68 2.70 13.68
CA PHE A 409 2.79 1.88 12.85
C PHE A 409 1.48 2.61 12.51
N TYR A 410 0.99 3.49 13.38
CA TYR A 410 -0.31 4.15 13.22
C TYR A 410 -0.25 5.44 12.39
N GLY A 411 0.94 6.01 12.21
CA GLY A 411 1.13 7.22 11.41
C GLY A 411 2.25 8.11 11.89
N THR A 412 2.16 9.41 11.55
CA THR A 412 3.13 10.42 11.98
C THR A 412 2.50 11.42 12.92
N LEU A 413 3.15 11.64 14.06
CA LEU A 413 2.79 12.65 15.05
C LEU A 413 3.80 13.81 14.96
N ARG A 414 3.31 15.03 14.94
CA ARG A 414 4.13 16.24 14.94
C ARG A 414 3.60 17.22 15.97
N VAL A 415 4.48 17.73 16.83
CA VAL A 415 4.19 18.85 17.71
C VAL A 415 4.84 20.09 17.13
N SER A 416 4.04 21.09 16.82
CA SER A 416 4.51 22.39 16.35
C SER A 416 4.12 23.50 17.31
N GLU A 417 4.93 24.58 17.33
CA GLU A 417 4.71 25.75 18.15
C GLU A 417 4.79 27.00 17.26
N SER A 418 3.92 27.96 17.46
CA SER A 418 3.92 29.20 16.65
C SER A 418 5.24 29.95 16.76
N ASP A 419 5.71 30.54 15.66
CA ASP A 419 6.98 31.26 15.54
C ASP A 419 7.17 32.33 16.60
N ASN A 420 6.14 33.10 16.87
CA ASN A 420 6.18 34.18 17.85
C ASN A 420 5.74 33.69 19.24
N LYS A 421 6.65 33.05 19.97
CA LYS A 421 6.41 32.53 21.32
C LYS A 421 5.96 33.57 22.35
N MET A 422 6.19 34.85 22.06
CA MET A 422 5.81 35.96 22.94
C MET A 422 4.45 36.58 22.57
N ALA A 423 3.85 36.16 21.47
CA ALA A 423 2.53 36.66 21.10
C ALA A 423 1.46 36.19 22.10
N PRO A 424 0.49 37.03 22.46
CA PRO A 424 -0.58 36.65 23.38
C PRO A 424 -1.41 35.45 22.90
N ASP A 425 -1.46 35.23 21.61
CA ASP A 425 -2.18 34.18 20.88
C ASP A 425 -1.26 33.03 20.42
N SER A 426 -0.01 32.97 20.89
CA SER A 426 0.87 31.86 20.58
C SER A 426 0.30 30.54 21.06
N TYR A 427 0.47 29.49 20.25
CA TYR A 427 -0.11 28.18 20.50
C TYR A 427 0.85 27.05 20.16
N ARG A 428 0.58 25.89 20.71
CA ARG A 428 1.23 24.60 20.42
C ARG A 428 0.17 23.63 19.97
N ASP A 429 0.43 22.90 18.90
CA ASP A 429 -0.52 22.02 18.23
C ASP A 429 0.04 20.61 18.03
N LEU A 430 -0.80 19.60 18.18
CA LEU A 430 -0.50 18.20 17.87
C LEU A 430 -1.15 17.83 16.55
N TYR A 431 -0.35 17.48 15.58
CA TYR A 431 -0.81 16.96 14.30
C TYR A 431 -0.60 15.44 14.21
N HIS A 432 -1.59 14.76 13.66
CA HIS A 432 -1.46 13.39 13.16
C HIS A 432 -1.60 13.43 11.63
N GLY A 433 -0.49 13.22 10.91
CA GLY A 433 -0.43 13.56 9.47
C GLY A 433 -0.57 15.07 9.27
N VAL A 434 -1.66 15.48 8.60
CA VAL A 434 -2.01 16.89 8.36
C VAL A 434 -3.15 17.41 9.25
N ILE A 435 -3.76 16.55 10.05
CA ILE A 435 -4.93 16.88 10.88
C ILE A 435 -4.50 17.28 12.29
N SER A 436 -4.98 18.43 12.77
CA SER A 436 -4.79 18.86 14.15
C SER A 436 -5.68 18.02 15.09
N HIS A 437 -5.07 17.42 16.09
CA HIS A 437 -5.72 16.66 17.17
C HIS A 437 -5.85 17.47 18.47
N GLY A 438 -5.64 18.75 18.39
CA GLY A 438 -5.81 19.70 19.46
C GLY A 438 -4.59 20.59 19.65
N TRP A 439 -4.88 21.81 20.11
CA TRP A 439 -3.87 22.81 20.38
C TRP A 439 -4.10 23.45 21.76
N GLU A 440 -3.06 24.07 22.31
CA GLU A 440 -3.14 24.84 23.55
C GLU A 440 -2.45 26.19 23.39
N HIS A 441 -2.88 27.19 24.15
CA HIS A 441 -2.11 28.41 24.29
C HIS A 441 -0.80 28.16 25.05
N THR A 442 0.31 28.69 24.55
CA THR A 442 1.60 28.65 25.26
C THR A 442 1.67 29.65 26.42
N ASN A 443 0.80 30.66 26.41
CA ASN A 443 0.69 31.67 27.47
C ASN A 443 0.10 31.05 28.74
N GLU A 444 0.78 31.20 29.88
CA GLU A 444 0.38 30.61 31.18
C GLU A 444 -1.00 31.01 31.65
N SER A 445 -1.46 32.23 31.34
CA SER A 445 -2.78 32.70 31.73
C SER A 445 -3.93 32.10 30.89
N LEU A 446 -3.62 31.53 29.73
CA LEU A 446 -4.59 31.01 28.78
C LEU A 446 -4.51 29.48 28.61
N ARG A 447 -3.37 28.86 28.89
CA ARG A 447 -3.10 27.42 28.62
C ARG A 447 -4.08 26.46 29.31
N SER A 448 -4.70 26.87 30.42
CA SER A 448 -5.70 26.07 31.13
C SER A 448 -7.08 26.11 30.48
N LYS A 449 -7.32 27.02 29.54
CA LYS A 449 -8.63 27.15 28.89
C LYS A 449 -8.81 26.06 27.85
N PRO A 450 -9.90 25.25 27.93
CA PRO A 450 -10.21 24.32 26.87
C PRO A 450 -10.53 25.05 25.58
N VAL A 451 -9.96 24.58 24.48
CA VAL A 451 -10.02 25.20 23.17
C VAL A 451 -10.61 24.25 22.12
N SER A 452 -10.67 24.69 20.86
CA SER A 452 -11.17 23.89 19.75
C SER A 452 -12.61 23.40 19.97
N TYR A 453 -12.95 22.21 19.48
CA TYR A 453 -14.28 21.60 19.63
C TYR A 453 -14.56 21.07 21.06
N PHE A 454 -13.65 21.28 22.00
CA PHE A 454 -13.84 21.02 23.42
C PHE A 454 -14.13 22.30 24.26
N GLY A 455 -14.25 23.45 23.62
CA GLY A 455 -14.50 24.73 24.32
C GLY A 455 -15.82 24.72 25.10
N PRO A 456 -15.99 25.68 26.06
CA PRO A 456 -17.11 25.67 27.04
C PRO A 456 -18.52 25.69 26.42
N GLY A 457 -18.68 26.12 25.17
CA GLY A 457 -19.97 26.16 24.49
C GLY A 457 -20.40 24.86 23.82
N THR A 458 -19.54 23.86 23.76
CA THR A 458 -19.74 22.61 23.01
C THR A 458 -20.62 21.61 23.76
N GLY A 459 -21.21 20.65 23.03
CA GLY A 459 -22.06 19.62 23.62
C GLY A 459 -21.35 18.80 24.69
N ILE A 460 -20.08 18.42 24.43
CA ILE A 460 -19.29 17.65 25.39
C ILE A 460 -19.01 18.42 26.69
N ALA A 461 -18.63 19.70 26.55
CA ALA A 461 -18.39 20.57 27.70
C ALA A 461 -19.66 20.77 28.55
N ARG A 462 -20.80 20.99 27.87
CA ARG A 462 -22.10 21.13 28.54
C ARG A 462 -22.51 19.85 29.26
N THR A 463 -22.28 18.70 28.69
CA THR A 463 -22.59 17.40 29.32
C THR A 463 -21.76 17.18 30.57
N ILE A 464 -20.45 17.45 30.53
CA ILE A 464 -19.59 17.36 31.72
C ILE A 464 -20.10 18.34 32.80
N THR A 465 -20.33 19.59 32.42
CA THR A 465 -20.80 20.63 33.37
C THR A 465 -22.15 20.27 33.99
N TYR A 466 -23.09 19.72 33.20
CA TYR A 466 -24.38 19.26 33.70
C TYR A 466 -24.22 18.17 34.77
N TYR A 467 -23.49 17.09 34.51
CA TYR A 467 -23.26 16.05 35.49
C TYR A 467 -22.50 16.55 36.72
N GLN A 468 -21.60 17.52 36.55
CA GLN A 468 -20.90 18.14 37.68
C GLN A 468 -21.79 19.01 38.57
N GLN A 469 -22.94 19.47 38.09
CA GLN A 469 -23.93 20.16 38.89
C GLN A 469 -24.84 19.19 39.65
N GLU A 470 -25.15 18.04 39.06
CA GLU A 470 -26.04 17.04 39.64
C GLU A 470 -25.31 16.07 40.60
N GLU A 471 -24.02 15.83 40.39
CA GLU A 471 -23.26 14.80 41.10
C GLU A 471 -22.03 15.38 41.82
N PRO A 472 -21.74 14.92 43.05
CA PRO A 472 -20.57 15.38 43.82
C PRO A 472 -19.25 14.96 43.17
N SER A 473 -19.23 13.85 42.41
CA SER A 473 -18.11 13.37 41.61
C SER A 473 -18.59 12.64 40.37
N ILE A 474 -17.90 12.79 39.26
CA ILE A 474 -18.23 12.13 38.00
C ILE A 474 -17.13 11.19 37.54
N ARG A 475 -17.53 10.15 36.82
CA ARG A 475 -16.64 9.24 36.10
C ARG A 475 -16.83 9.45 34.62
N VAL A 476 -15.75 9.80 33.93
CA VAL A 476 -15.73 10.08 32.48
C VAL A 476 -14.84 9.07 31.81
N GLY A 477 -15.39 8.35 30.84
CA GLY A 477 -14.63 7.52 29.89
C GLY A 477 -14.28 8.31 28.63
N ILE A 478 -13.07 8.15 28.12
CA ILE A 478 -12.61 8.80 26.89
C ILE A 478 -11.93 7.74 26.03
N ILE A 479 -12.40 7.56 24.80
CA ILE A 479 -11.74 6.77 23.76
C ILE A 479 -11.06 7.75 22.81
N GLY A 480 -9.72 7.79 22.83
CA GLY A 480 -8.86 8.76 22.14
C GLY A 480 -8.49 9.93 23.06
N LEU A 481 -7.19 10.15 23.25
CA LEU A 481 -6.66 11.16 24.17
C LEU A 481 -6.49 12.54 23.52
N GLY A 482 -5.97 12.60 22.28
CA GLY A 482 -5.45 13.83 21.70
C GLY A 482 -4.38 14.46 22.61
N ILE A 483 -4.52 15.73 22.95
CA ILE A 483 -3.62 16.40 23.90
C ILE A 483 -4.20 16.45 25.33
N GLY A 484 -5.35 15.79 25.57
CA GLY A 484 -5.95 15.69 26.88
C GLY A 484 -6.85 16.87 27.29
N ILE A 485 -7.37 17.67 26.36
CA ILE A 485 -8.17 18.90 26.65
C ILE A 485 -9.33 18.62 27.61
N LEU A 486 -10.04 17.50 27.44
CA LEU A 486 -11.20 17.16 28.29
C LEU A 486 -10.86 17.05 29.77
N THR A 487 -9.62 16.70 30.11
CA THR A 487 -9.22 16.57 31.52
C THR A 487 -9.12 17.92 32.23
N SER A 488 -9.12 19.05 31.50
CA SER A 488 -9.16 20.40 32.08
C SER A 488 -10.46 20.71 32.80
N TYR A 489 -11.54 19.99 32.50
CA TYR A 489 -12.82 20.12 33.20
C TYR A 489 -12.86 19.36 34.53
N GLY A 490 -11.86 18.53 34.85
CA GLY A 490 -11.86 17.65 35.99
C GLY A 490 -11.72 18.37 37.33
N ARG A 491 -12.59 18.04 38.30
CA ARG A 491 -12.51 18.46 39.70
C ARG A 491 -11.75 17.43 40.54
N GLU A 492 -11.37 17.75 41.78
CA GLU A 492 -10.56 16.88 42.66
C GLU A 492 -11.15 15.48 42.88
N ASN A 493 -12.49 15.36 42.90
CA ASN A 493 -13.17 14.09 43.15
C ASN A 493 -13.59 13.38 41.84
N ASP A 494 -13.40 13.99 40.69
CA ASP A 494 -13.73 13.40 39.39
C ASP A 494 -12.66 12.41 38.96
N SER A 495 -13.04 11.41 38.19
CA SER A 495 -12.11 10.45 37.58
C SER A 495 -12.29 10.34 36.07
N PHE A 496 -11.18 10.38 35.38
CA PHE A 496 -11.10 10.20 33.91
C PHE A 496 -10.39 8.89 33.62
N ARG A 497 -11.01 8.04 32.80
CA ARG A 497 -10.45 6.80 32.30
C ARG A 497 -10.26 6.92 30.78
N ILE A 498 -9.02 6.91 30.34
CA ILE A 498 -8.63 7.22 28.96
C ILE A 498 -8.11 5.96 28.28
N TYR A 499 -8.69 5.62 27.15
CA TYR A 499 -8.26 4.53 26.28
C TYR A 499 -7.56 5.14 25.06
N GLU A 500 -6.26 4.92 24.95
CA GLU A 500 -5.46 5.45 23.85
C GLU A 500 -4.71 4.31 23.15
N LEU A 501 -4.90 4.23 21.84
CA LEU A 501 -4.32 3.17 21.03
C LEU A 501 -2.80 3.35 20.85
N VAL A 502 -2.34 4.60 20.75
CA VAL A 502 -0.97 4.97 20.42
C VAL A 502 -0.22 5.44 21.67
N PRO A 503 0.70 4.64 22.26
CA PRO A 503 1.42 5.01 23.48
C PRO A 503 2.15 6.36 23.37
N ALA A 504 2.70 6.66 22.18
CA ALA A 504 3.40 7.91 21.92
C ALA A 504 2.52 9.15 22.13
N VAL A 505 1.21 9.06 21.88
CA VAL A 505 0.26 10.17 22.11
C VAL A 505 0.21 10.52 23.59
N ILE A 506 0.18 9.52 24.49
CA ILE A 506 0.19 9.74 25.94
C ILE A 506 1.49 10.43 26.38
N ASP A 507 2.63 9.96 25.88
CA ASP A 507 3.93 10.53 26.24
C ASP A 507 4.08 11.96 25.73
N ILE A 508 3.61 12.22 24.52
CA ILE A 508 3.59 13.56 23.90
C ILE A 508 2.67 14.49 24.70
N ALA A 509 1.44 14.06 24.99
CA ALA A 509 0.49 14.85 25.76
C ALA A 509 1.03 15.22 27.15
N LYS A 510 1.68 14.29 27.84
CA LYS A 510 2.32 14.54 29.14
C LYS A 510 3.51 15.48 29.08
N LYS A 511 4.32 15.36 28.01
CA LYS A 511 5.59 16.09 27.93
C LYS A 511 5.45 17.50 27.36
N TYR A 512 4.59 17.66 26.39
CA TYR A 512 4.51 18.90 25.60
C TYR A 512 3.29 19.76 25.91
N PHE A 513 2.25 19.21 26.56
CA PHE A 513 0.99 19.89 26.81
C PHE A 513 0.66 19.95 28.31
N TRP A 514 -0.06 20.99 28.70
CA TRP A 514 -0.37 21.27 30.10
C TRP A 514 -1.58 20.49 30.64
N TYR A 515 -2.58 20.16 29.81
CA TYR A 515 -3.90 19.71 30.25
C TYR A 515 -3.86 18.51 31.20
N LEU A 516 -3.00 17.51 30.92
CA LEU A 516 -2.90 16.33 31.79
C LEU A 516 -2.26 16.65 33.15
N SER A 517 -1.21 17.49 33.13
CA SER A 517 -0.49 17.88 34.36
C SER A 517 -1.26 18.90 35.21
N GLY A 518 -2.09 19.73 34.54
CA GLY A 518 -2.90 20.76 35.21
C GLY A 518 -4.29 20.30 35.66
N SER A 519 -4.71 19.09 35.30
CA SER A 519 -5.98 18.53 35.75
C SER A 519 -5.96 18.25 37.23
N LYS A 520 -7.08 18.55 37.90
CA LYS A 520 -7.27 18.25 39.33
C LYS A 520 -7.87 16.86 39.58
N SER A 521 -8.35 16.20 38.54
CA SER A 521 -9.00 14.90 38.61
C SER A 521 -7.98 13.75 38.62
N LYS A 522 -8.44 12.58 39.06
CA LYS A 522 -7.70 11.34 38.91
C LYS A 522 -7.78 10.90 37.44
N ILE A 523 -6.62 10.61 36.81
CA ILE A 523 -6.55 10.17 35.42
C ILE A 523 -5.90 8.79 35.37
N ASP A 524 -6.63 7.81 34.82
CA ASP A 524 -6.15 6.45 34.56
C ASP A 524 -6.01 6.24 33.05
N TYR A 525 -4.84 5.76 32.59
CA TYR A 525 -4.53 5.52 31.16
C TYR A 525 -4.53 4.03 30.85
N PHE A 526 -5.17 3.65 29.75
CA PHE A 526 -5.17 2.30 29.21
C PHE A 526 -4.68 2.34 27.77
N VAL A 527 -3.54 1.72 27.52
CA VAL A 527 -2.98 1.58 26.19
C VAL A 527 -3.68 0.43 25.47
N GLY A 528 -4.27 0.70 24.32
CA GLY A 528 -4.92 -0.30 23.50
C GLY A 528 -6.24 0.16 22.89
N ASP A 529 -6.87 -0.73 22.15
CA ASP A 529 -8.16 -0.47 21.51
C ASP A 529 -9.26 -0.27 22.55
N GLY A 530 -9.92 0.91 22.51
CA GLY A 530 -10.93 1.30 23.51
C GLY A 530 -12.15 0.38 23.52
N ARG A 531 -12.61 -0.09 22.36
CA ARG A 531 -13.73 -1.04 22.26
C ARG A 531 -13.36 -2.39 22.87
N LEU A 532 -12.23 -2.96 22.48
CA LEU A 532 -11.79 -4.26 23.01
C LEU A 532 -11.52 -4.20 24.51
N SER A 533 -11.04 -3.07 25.01
CA SER A 533 -10.83 -2.86 26.44
C SER A 533 -12.15 -2.85 27.19
N LEU A 534 -13.12 -2.07 26.74
CA LEU A 534 -14.46 -1.97 27.35
C LEU A 534 -15.25 -3.29 27.29
N GLU A 535 -15.11 -4.09 26.23
CA GLU A 535 -15.75 -5.41 26.11
C GLU A 535 -15.22 -6.43 27.14
N ARG A 536 -14.00 -6.22 27.67
CA ARG A 536 -13.35 -7.13 28.65
C ARG A 536 -13.45 -6.67 30.09
N GLU A 537 -13.70 -5.39 30.29
CA GLU A 537 -13.80 -4.80 31.62
C GLU A 537 -15.21 -4.96 32.18
N PRO A 538 -15.34 -5.05 33.51
CA PRO A 538 -16.63 -4.87 34.15
C PRO A 538 -17.16 -3.46 33.87
N SER A 539 -18.47 -3.24 34.05
CA SER A 539 -19.07 -1.91 33.88
C SER A 539 -18.35 -0.85 34.72
N ASN A 540 -17.81 0.15 34.05
CA ASN A 540 -17.11 1.27 34.71
C ASN A 540 -18.08 2.30 35.26
N GLN A 541 -19.38 2.17 34.97
CA GLN A 541 -20.45 3.08 35.42
C GLN A 541 -20.11 4.55 35.11
N PHE A 542 -19.71 4.83 33.88
CA PHE A 542 -19.41 6.20 33.45
C PHE A 542 -20.70 7.05 33.44
N HIS A 543 -20.61 8.29 33.90
CA HIS A 543 -21.64 9.31 33.69
C HIS A 543 -21.67 9.76 32.23
N MET A 544 -20.48 9.76 31.62
CA MET A 544 -20.28 10.12 30.20
C MET A 544 -19.17 9.26 29.61
N LEU A 545 -19.37 8.82 28.37
CA LEU A 545 -18.34 8.20 27.53
C LEU A 545 -18.17 9.02 26.26
N SER A 546 -17.00 9.61 26.08
CA SER A 546 -16.61 10.30 24.83
C SER A 546 -15.92 9.32 23.91
N VAL A 547 -16.36 9.28 22.65
CA VAL A 547 -15.69 8.52 21.59
C VAL A 547 -15.13 9.52 20.58
N ASP A 548 -13.86 9.83 20.73
CA ASP A 548 -13.13 10.85 19.97
C ASP A 548 -11.80 10.29 19.45
N ALA A 549 -11.84 9.05 18.95
CA ALA A 549 -10.70 8.39 18.35
C ALA A 549 -10.74 8.56 16.83
N PHE A 550 -9.76 9.26 16.30
CA PHE A 550 -9.59 9.50 14.87
C PHE A 550 -8.27 8.89 14.39
N SER A 551 -8.30 8.28 13.22
CA SER A 551 -7.12 7.94 12.46
C SER A 551 -7.08 8.86 11.24
N SER A 552 -6.18 9.86 11.26
CA SER A 552 -6.24 10.99 10.34
C SER A 552 -7.61 11.70 10.46
N ASP A 553 -8.41 11.83 9.41
CA ASP A 553 -9.71 12.52 9.41
C ASP A 553 -10.92 11.56 9.50
N SER A 554 -10.72 10.30 9.89
CA SER A 554 -11.80 9.33 9.92
C SER A 554 -11.87 8.54 11.22
N ILE A 555 -13.10 8.32 11.71
CA ILE A 555 -13.35 7.45 12.86
C ILE A 555 -13.16 5.99 12.44
N PRO A 556 -12.36 5.19 13.16
CA PRO A 556 -12.24 3.75 12.90
C PRO A 556 -13.62 3.06 12.94
N MET A 557 -14.01 2.43 11.84
CA MET A 557 -15.36 1.90 11.65
C MET A 557 -15.82 0.95 12.77
N HIS A 558 -14.90 0.15 13.34
CA HIS A 558 -15.22 -0.78 14.41
C HIS A 558 -15.68 -0.09 15.69
N LEU A 559 -15.36 1.19 15.91
CA LEU A 559 -15.79 1.98 17.09
C LEU A 559 -17.24 2.49 16.98
N ILE A 560 -17.82 2.51 15.77
CA ILE A 560 -19.16 3.07 15.54
C ILE A 560 -20.19 2.04 15.05
N THR A 561 -19.91 0.74 15.22
CA THR A 561 -20.85 -0.34 14.92
C THR A 561 -21.94 -0.46 15.99
N VAL A 562 -23.04 -1.11 15.65
CA VAL A 562 -24.14 -1.38 16.60
C VAL A 562 -23.64 -2.22 17.79
N GLU A 563 -22.72 -3.16 17.55
CA GLU A 563 -22.10 -3.99 18.59
C GLU A 563 -21.25 -3.14 19.54
N ALA A 564 -20.45 -2.21 19.00
CA ALA A 564 -19.65 -1.29 19.80
C ALA A 564 -20.55 -0.41 20.68
N LEU A 565 -21.60 0.20 20.11
CA LEU A 565 -22.55 1.02 20.84
C LEU A 565 -23.28 0.23 21.95
N ARG A 566 -23.62 -1.04 21.72
CA ARG A 566 -24.18 -1.93 22.75
C ARG A 566 -23.19 -2.16 23.89
N GLY A 567 -21.91 -2.41 23.55
CA GLY A 567 -20.84 -2.55 24.57
C GLY A 567 -20.63 -1.27 25.38
N TYR A 568 -20.59 -0.10 24.71
CA TYR A 568 -20.45 1.19 25.40
C TYR A 568 -21.61 1.47 26.34
N LYS A 569 -22.83 1.14 25.92
CA LYS A 569 -24.01 1.27 26.75
C LYS A 569 -23.89 0.49 28.06
N LEU A 570 -23.29 -0.71 28.07
CA LEU A 570 -23.06 -1.50 29.27
C LEU A 570 -22.05 -0.88 30.27
N SER A 571 -21.22 0.05 29.81
CA SER A 571 -20.23 0.76 30.64
C SER A 571 -20.77 2.06 31.25
N LEU A 572 -22.00 2.47 30.92
CA LEU A 572 -22.64 3.67 31.43
C LEU A 572 -23.45 3.37 32.70
N ILE A 573 -23.68 4.42 33.54
CA ILE A 573 -24.35 4.31 34.82
C ILE A 573 -25.87 4.07 34.72
N HIS A 574 -26.52 4.54 33.65
CA HIS A 574 -27.99 4.54 33.49
C HIS A 574 -28.51 3.45 32.55
N ILE A 575 -28.07 2.25 32.80
CA ILE A 575 -28.55 1.11 32.00
C ILE A 575 -29.27 0.10 32.94
#